data_fbb67bfa3798f034e9093c0d0c89f9f1
#
_entry.id   fbb67bfa3798f034e9093c0d0c89f9f1
#
_cell.length_a   1.000
_cell.length_b   1.000
_cell.length_c   1.000
_cell.angle_alpha   90.00
_cell.angle_beta   90.00
_cell.angle_gamma   90.00
#
_symmetry.space_group_name_H-M   'P 1'
#
loop_
_entity.id
_entity.type
_entity.pdbx_description
1 polymer ?
#
loop_
_entity_poly.entity_id
_entity_poly.type
_entity_poly.pdbx_seq_one_letter_code
_entity_poly.pdbx_strand_id
1 'polypeptide(L)'
;MAEFINQIPGYEKGRVQRITATDEVSESFIVAQMADDLRKKWNTSVLCISLDGHKEAIESLIPQEKAVGTVYVMDQKNPTFEVVYRKATGIINRHFVRALIISGAERLTAKFYKDRPEKGREWIANRLEGLSGGMGIPVILVEVHEESVELQS
;
A
#
# COMPACT_ATOMS: atom_id res chain seq x y z
N MET A 1 -8.06 -15.77 3.12
CA MET A 1 -7.44 -14.50 3.54
C MET A 1 -6.35 -14.65 4.57
N ALA A 2 -6.60 -15.40 5.63
CA ALA A 2 -5.55 -15.67 6.60
C ALA A 2 -4.31 -16.32 5.97
N GLU A 3 -4.52 -17.23 5.03
CA GLU A 3 -3.43 -17.86 4.31
C GLU A 3 -2.64 -16.86 3.48
N PHE A 4 -3.33 -15.91 2.89
CA PHE A 4 -2.68 -14.87 2.11
C PHE A 4 -1.74 -14.03 2.98
N ILE A 5 -2.21 -13.60 4.14
CA ILE A 5 -1.40 -12.83 5.08
C ILE A 5 -0.17 -13.63 5.51
N ASN A 6 -0.34 -14.93 5.75
CA ASN A 6 0.76 -15.79 6.16
C ASN A 6 1.82 -15.96 5.09
N GLN A 7 1.48 -15.70 3.83
CA GLN A 7 2.45 -15.78 2.74
C GLN A 7 3.39 -14.58 2.68
N ILE A 8 3.06 -13.53 3.40
CA ILE A 8 3.89 -12.33 3.43
C ILE A 8 4.92 -12.49 4.54
N PRO A 9 6.20 -12.69 4.20
CA PRO A 9 7.22 -12.98 5.22
C PRO A 9 7.39 -11.82 6.19
N GLY A 10 6.78 -11.96 7.35
CA GLY A 10 7.04 -11.09 8.50
C GLY A 10 6.82 -9.61 8.35
N TYR A 11 6.25 -9.14 7.26
CA TYR A 11 6.11 -7.70 6.98
C TYR A 11 7.44 -7.00 7.25
N GLU A 12 8.47 -7.40 6.55
CA GLU A 12 9.82 -6.94 6.85
C GLU A 12 10.00 -5.45 6.76
N LYS A 13 10.51 -4.85 7.83
CA LYS A 13 10.86 -3.44 7.86
C LYS A 13 12.04 -3.21 6.92
N GLY A 14 11.99 -2.10 6.21
CA GLY A 14 13.04 -1.76 5.27
C GLY A 14 12.89 -2.41 3.92
N ARG A 15 11.75 -3.07 3.66
CA ARG A 15 11.48 -3.71 2.37
C ARG A 15 10.18 -3.26 1.75
N VAL A 16 10.16 -3.31 0.42
CA VAL A 16 8.94 -3.08 -0.36
C VAL A 16 8.45 -4.42 -0.85
N GLN A 17 7.18 -4.73 -0.57
CA GLN A 17 6.55 -5.97 -0.99
C GLN A 17 5.45 -5.64 -1.99
N ARG A 18 5.27 -6.53 -2.99
CA ARG A 18 4.21 -6.38 -3.99
C ARG A 18 3.24 -7.52 -3.86
N ILE A 19 1.97 -7.20 -3.87
CA ILE A 19 0.89 -8.15 -3.76
C ILE A 19 -0.09 -7.90 -4.88
N THR A 20 -0.50 -8.95 -5.57
CA THR A 20 -1.41 -8.85 -6.69
C THR A 20 -2.79 -9.37 -6.30
N ALA A 21 -3.80 -8.56 -6.51
CA ALA A 21 -5.20 -8.93 -6.36
C ALA A 21 -5.81 -9.18 -7.73
N THR A 22 -6.83 -10.02 -7.81
CA THR A 22 -7.47 -10.35 -9.08
C THR A 22 -8.56 -9.36 -9.47
N ASP A 23 -9.12 -8.64 -8.49
CA ASP A 23 -10.13 -7.63 -8.74
C ASP A 23 -10.12 -6.58 -7.64
N GLU A 24 -10.90 -5.51 -7.83
CA GLU A 24 -10.93 -4.39 -6.90
C GLU A 24 -11.56 -4.72 -5.56
N VAL A 25 -12.52 -5.63 -5.54
CA VAL A 25 -13.17 -6.05 -4.29
C VAL A 25 -12.15 -6.80 -3.43
N SER A 26 -11.44 -7.74 -4.04
CA SER A 26 -10.36 -8.48 -3.36
C SER A 26 -9.26 -7.54 -2.88
N GLU A 27 -8.93 -6.53 -3.66
CA GLU A 27 -7.90 -5.56 -3.29
C GLU A 27 -8.26 -4.84 -2.00
N SER A 28 -9.47 -4.30 -1.90
CA SER A 28 -9.90 -3.60 -0.69
C SER A 28 -9.88 -4.52 0.53
N PHE A 29 -10.30 -5.76 0.36
CA PHE A 29 -10.31 -6.75 1.42
C PHE A 29 -8.88 -7.06 1.87
N ILE A 30 -7.98 -7.28 0.93
CA ILE A 30 -6.56 -7.55 1.22
C ILE A 30 -5.94 -6.40 1.99
N VAL A 31 -6.13 -5.17 1.52
CA VAL A 31 -5.58 -3.98 2.17
C VAL A 31 -6.08 -3.87 3.61
N ALA A 32 -7.39 -4.03 3.81
CA ALA A 32 -7.99 -3.93 5.14
C ALA A 32 -7.44 -5.00 6.07
N GLN A 33 -7.34 -6.24 5.60
CA GLN A 33 -6.82 -7.35 6.40
C GLN A 33 -5.37 -7.13 6.80
N MET A 34 -4.56 -6.68 5.86
CA MET A 34 -3.14 -6.42 6.13
C MET A 34 -2.95 -5.27 7.09
N ALA A 35 -3.71 -4.20 6.92
CA ALA A 35 -3.63 -3.05 7.80
C ALA A 35 -4.00 -3.43 9.24
N ASP A 36 -5.07 -4.20 9.39
CA ASP A 36 -5.52 -4.66 10.70
C ASP A 36 -4.51 -5.61 11.34
N ASP A 37 -3.96 -6.52 10.56
CA ASP A 37 -2.95 -7.46 11.04
C ASP A 37 -1.68 -6.74 11.52
N LEU A 38 -1.18 -5.80 10.71
CA LEU A 38 0.00 -5.02 11.08
C LEU A 38 -0.23 -4.19 12.33
N ARG A 39 -1.39 -3.55 12.41
CA ARG A 39 -1.77 -2.74 13.56
C ARG A 39 -1.74 -3.56 14.85
N LYS A 40 -2.32 -4.74 14.82
CA LYS A 40 -2.40 -5.62 15.98
C LYS A 40 -1.05 -6.25 16.32
N LYS A 41 -0.36 -6.74 15.31
CA LYS A 41 0.90 -7.48 15.50
C LYS A 41 1.98 -6.60 16.10
N TRP A 42 2.07 -5.36 15.68
CA TRP A 42 3.09 -4.44 16.14
C TRP A 42 2.56 -3.37 17.09
N ASN A 43 1.25 -3.37 17.36
CA ASN A 43 0.60 -2.35 18.18
C ASN A 43 1.00 -0.95 17.71
N THR A 44 0.81 -0.68 16.43
CA THR A 44 1.27 0.56 15.82
C THR A 44 0.26 1.10 14.81
N SER A 45 0.48 2.32 14.37
CA SER A 45 -0.37 2.93 13.36
C SER A 45 0.09 2.58 11.95
N VAL A 46 -0.87 2.45 11.05
CA VAL A 46 -0.67 2.06 9.64
C VAL A 46 -1.32 3.10 8.76
N LEU A 47 -0.66 3.46 7.66
CA LEU A 47 -1.23 4.35 6.66
C LEU A 47 -1.57 3.56 5.39
N CYS A 48 -2.82 3.67 4.95
CA CYS A 48 -3.27 3.11 3.68
C CYS A 48 -3.61 4.27 2.74
N ILE A 49 -3.00 4.28 1.57
CA ILE A 49 -3.31 5.26 0.53
C ILE A 49 -3.96 4.53 -0.63
N SER A 50 -5.19 4.90 -0.97
CA SER A 50 -5.91 4.33 -2.10
C SER A 50 -5.78 5.26 -3.30
N LEU A 51 -5.23 4.75 -4.39
CA LEU A 51 -5.10 5.50 -5.63
C LEU A 51 -6.29 5.30 -6.55
N ASP A 52 -7.19 4.41 -6.19
CA ASP A 52 -8.34 4.03 -7.00
C ASP A 52 -9.69 4.32 -6.32
N GLY A 53 -9.68 5.15 -5.27
CA GLY A 53 -10.91 5.65 -4.68
C GLY A 53 -11.64 4.69 -3.75
N HIS A 54 -10.94 3.76 -3.11
CA HIS A 54 -11.55 2.73 -2.27
C HIS A 54 -11.46 2.99 -0.77
N LYS A 55 -11.24 4.24 -0.36
CA LYS A 55 -11.11 4.58 1.06
C LYS A 55 -12.28 4.06 1.90
N GLU A 56 -13.50 4.34 1.48
CA GLU A 56 -14.68 3.92 2.26
C GLU A 56 -14.80 2.41 2.37
N ALA A 57 -14.53 1.70 1.28
CA ALA A 57 -14.58 0.25 1.28
C ALA A 57 -13.54 -0.33 2.24
N ILE A 58 -12.33 0.20 2.19
CA ILE A 58 -11.26 -0.25 3.08
C ILE A 58 -11.61 0.02 4.53
N GLU A 59 -12.04 1.24 4.84
CA GLU A 59 -12.41 1.62 6.22
C GLU A 59 -13.53 0.74 6.77
N SER A 60 -14.51 0.41 5.94
CA SER A 60 -15.65 -0.40 6.39
C SER A 60 -15.26 -1.82 6.75
N LEU A 61 -14.15 -2.31 6.23
CA LEU A 61 -13.68 -3.68 6.46
C LEU A 61 -12.70 -3.78 7.64
N ILE A 62 -12.29 -2.67 8.21
CA ILE A 62 -11.35 -2.66 9.33
C ILE A 62 -12.14 -2.62 10.64
N PRO A 63 -11.93 -3.63 11.54
CA PRO A 63 -12.60 -3.60 12.85
C PRO A 63 -12.16 -2.40 13.68
N GLN A 64 -13.10 -1.81 14.42
CA GLN A 64 -12.79 -0.71 15.32
C GLN A 64 -12.41 -1.26 16.68
N GLU A 65 -11.14 -1.13 17.02
CA GLU A 65 -10.61 -1.58 18.30
C GLU A 65 -9.83 -0.43 18.94
N LYS A 66 -10.13 -0.16 20.19
CA LYS A 66 -9.56 0.98 20.89
C LYS A 66 -8.16 0.74 21.46
N ALA A 67 -7.77 -0.51 21.61
CA ALA A 67 -6.56 -0.86 22.34
C ALA A 67 -5.31 -0.98 21.49
N VAL A 68 -5.42 -0.75 20.19
CA VAL A 68 -4.30 -0.89 19.26
C VAL A 68 -4.13 0.38 18.43
N GLY A 69 -3.07 0.45 17.64
CA GLY A 69 -2.79 1.61 16.81
C GLY A 69 -3.90 1.95 15.83
N THR A 70 -3.80 3.08 15.22
CA THR A 70 -4.80 3.62 14.30
C THR A 70 -4.46 3.26 12.86
N VAL A 71 -5.47 2.88 12.09
CA VAL A 71 -5.32 2.76 10.64
C VAL A 71 -5.83 4.05 10.02
N TYR A 72 -4.94 4.78 9.35
CA TYR A 72 -5.29 5.97 8.60
C TYR A 72 -5.51 5.57 7.15
N VAL A 73 -6.67 5.90 6.60
CA VAL A 73 -6.99 5.58 5.20
C VAL A 73 -7.29 6.87 4.46
N MET A 74 -6.65 7.06 3.32
CA MET A 74 -6.89 8.25 2.51
C MET A 74 -6.96 7.90 1.03
N ASP A 75 -7.78 8.64 0.30
CA ASP A 75 -7.81 8.60 -1.15
C ASP A 75 -6.83 9.63 -1.70
N GLN A 76 -6.13 9.27 -2.75
CA GLN A 76 -5.25 10.18 -3.47
C GLN A 76 -5.51 10.04 -4.96
N LYS A 77 -6.24 10.99 -5.53
CA LYS A 77 -6.63 10.94 -6.94
C LYS A 77 -5.46 11.14 -7.89
N ASN A 78 -4.51 11.98 -7.49
CA ASN A 78 -3.34 12.22 -8.32
C ASN A 78 -2.30 11.13 -8.04
N PRO A 79 -2.07 10.21 -9.00
CA PRO A 79 -1.17 9.07 -8.77
C PRO A 79 0.31 9.39 -9.02
N THR A 80 0.65 10.65 -9.21
CA THR A 80 2.05 11.04 -9.40
C THR A 80 2.83 10.71 -8.14
N PHE A 81 3.92 9.98 -8.30
CA PHE A 81 4.69 9.48 -7.17
C PHE A 81 5.12 10.59 -6.21
N GLU A 82 5.57 11.72 -6.74
CA GLU A 82 6.02 12.84 -5.91
C GLU A 82 4.92 13.36 -4.99
N VAL A 83 3.69 13.41 -5.49
CA VAL A 83 2.53 13.84 -4.70
C VAL A 83 2.22 12.82 -3.61
N VAL A 84 2.17 11.54 -3.99
CA VAL A 84 1.91 10.45 -3.05
C VAL A 84 2.98 10.40 -1.97
N TYR A 85 4.24 10.49 -2.37
CA TYR A 85 5.40 10.45 -1.46
C TYR A 85 5.32 11.57 -0.42
N ARG A 86 5.04 12.79 -0.88
CA ARG A 86 4.97 13.96 0.02
C ARG A 86 3.87 13.80 1.04
N LYS A 87 2.69 13.35 0.61
CA LYS A 87 1.57 13.12 1.52
C LYS A 87 1.86 12.00 2.49
N ALA A 88 2.41 10.91 1.99
CA ALA A 88 2.73 9.76 2.84
C ALA A 88 3.74 10.13 3.92
N THR A 89 4.85 10.76 3.55
CA THR A 89 5.88 11.11 4.51
C THR A 89 5.39 12.12 5.54
N GLY A 90 4.53 13.06 5.13
CA GLY A 90 3.93 14.02 6.04
C GLY A 90 3.10 13.34 7.13
N ILE A 91 2.26 12.39 6.74
CA ILE A 91 1.40 11.67 7.68
C ILE A 91 2.23 10.73 8.55
N ILE A 92 3.18 10.02 7.95
CA ILE A 92 4.06 9.09 8.67
C ILE A 92 4.79 9.82 9.80
N ASN A 93 5.36 10.99 9.50
CA ASN A 93 6.10 11.76 10.49
C ASN A 93 5.18 12.36 11.56
N ARG A 94 4.00 12.83 11.16
CA ARG A 94 3.08 13.51 12.07
C ARG A 94 2.42 12.56 13.05
N HIS A 95 2.13 11.34 12.62
CA HIS A 95 1.33 10.38 13.40
C HIS A 95 2.10 9.12 13.81
N PHE A 96 3.40 9.11 13.65
CA PHE A 96 4.24 7.95 14.00
C PHE A 96 3.77 6.67 13.34
N VAL A 97 3.41 6.75 12.07
CA VAL A 97 3.01 5.57 11.30
C VAL A 97 4.22 4.66 11.12
N ARG A 98 4.01 3.35 11.24
CA ARG A 98 5.09 2.36 11.14
C ARG A 98 4.89 1.35 10.02
N ALA A 99 3.91 1.55 9.17
CA ALA A 99 3.72 0.74 7.98
C ALA A 99 2.94 1.55 6.94
N LEU A 100 3.27 1.37 5.68
CA LEU A 100 2.61 2.05 4.57
C LEU A 100 2.10 1.02 3.58
N ILE A 101 0.81 1.11 3.25
CA ILE A 101 0.18 0.28 2.23
C ILE A 101 -0.37 1.20 1.15
N ILE A 102 0.00 0.95 -0.10
CA ILE A 102 -0.52 1.70 -1.23
C ILE A 102 -1.40 0.77 -2.06
N SER A 103 -2.68 1.09 -2.13
CA SER A 103 -3.68 0.34 -2.89
C SER A 103 -3.83 0.98 -4.27
N GLY A 104 -3.99 0.16 -5.30
CA GLY A 104 -4.02 0.64 -6.67
C GLY A 104 -2.64 1.06 -7.14
N ALA A 105 -1.61 0.41 -6.66
CA ALA A 105 -0.23 0.81 -6.90
C ALA A 105 0.17 0.76 -8.38
N GLU A 106 -0.56 -0.01 -9.20
CA GLU A 106 -0.33 -0.03 -10.64
C GLU A 106 -0.57 1.34 -11.27
N ARG A 107 -1.28 2.23 -10.58
CA ARG A 107 -1.58 3.58 -11.07
C ARG A 107 -0.47 4.60 -10.83
N LEU A 108 0.52 4.26 -10.01
CA LEU A 108 1.61 5.18 -9.73
C LEU A 108 2.36 5.57 -10.99
N THR A 109 2.60 6.86 -11.15
CA THR A 109 3.33 7.39 -12.30
C THR A 109 4.52 8.20 -11.86
N ALA A 110 5.57 8.18 -12.66
CA ALA A 110 6.76 9.00 -12.45
C ALA A 110 6.76 10.14 -13.45
N LYS A 111 6.71 11.36 -12.96
CA LYS A 111 6.56 12.57 -13.79
C LYS A 111 7.62 12.68 -14.89
N PHE A 112 8.86 12.36 -14.56
CA PHE A 112 9.97 12.51 -15.50
C PHE A 112 10.14 11.32 -16.47
N TYR A 113 9.30 10.29 -16.33
CA TYR A 113 9.43 9.07 -17.14
C TYR A 113 8.12 8.74 -17.88
N LYS A 114 7.37 9.78 -18.26
CA LYS A 114 6.08 9.57 -18.94
C LYS A 114 6.24 8.76 -20.23
N ASP A 115 7.31 8.99 -20.98
CA ASP A 115 7.56 8.29 -22.23
C ASP A 115 8.27 6.96 -22.07
N ARG A 116 8.65 6.62 -20.84
CA ARG A 116 9.36 5.38 -20.53
C ARG A 116 8.81 4.78 -19.24
N PRO A 117 7.60 4.19 -19.31
CA PRO A 117 6.93 3.70 -18.10
C PRO A 117 7.70 2.62 -17.34
N GLU A 118 8.48 1.80 -18.02
CA GLU A 118 9.28 0.79 -17.33
C GLU A 118 10.37 1.41 -16.45
N LYS A 119 11.04 2.43 -16.94
CA LYS A 119 12.02 3.16 -16.15
C LYS A 119 11.35 3.91 -15.01
N GLY A 120 10.16 4.42 -15.24
CA GLY A 120 9.37 5.06 -14.20
C GLY A 120 9.05 4.11 -13.06
N ARG A 121 8.61 2.91 -13.37
CA ARG A 121 8.30 1.89 -12.34
C ARG A 121 9.55 1.53 -11.54
N GLU A 122 10.67 1.36 -12.24
CA GLU A 122 11.93 1.05 -11.59
C GLU A 122 12.39 2.19 -10.66
N TRP A 123 12.26 3.42 -11.13
CA TRP A 123 12.58 4.60 -10.33
C TRP A 123 11.71 4.69 -9.08
N ILE A 124 10.40 4.45 -9.23
CA ILE A 124 9.44 4.44 -8.11
C ILE A 124 9.83 3.36 -7.10
N ALA A 125 10.12 2.16 -7.59
CA ALA A 125 10.50 1.06 -6.71
C ALA A 125 11.74 1.40 -5.89
N ASN A 126 12.74 1.97 -6.53
CA ASN A 126 13.97 2.37 -5.84
C ASN A 126 13.71 3.45 -4.79
N ARG A 127 12.85 4.41 -5.10
CA ARG A 127 12.50 5.48 -4.16
C ARG A 127 11.74 4.94 -2.95
N LEU A 128 10.84 3.98 -3.18
CA LEU A 128 10.09 3.37 -2.09
C LEU A 128 10.98 2.49 -1.22
N GLU A 129 11.93 1.80 -1.81
CA GLU A 129 12.91 1.04 -1.03
C GLU A 129 13.75 1.97 -0.17
N GLY A 130 14.14 3.12 -0.71
CA GLY A 130 14.85 4.14 0.06
C GLY A 130 14.03 4.67 1.22
N LEU A 131 12.74 4.91 1.00
CA LEU A 131 11.82 5.34 2.04
C LEU A 131 11.72 4.28 3.13
N SER A 132 11.47 3.03 2.73
CA SER A 132 11.32 1.92 3.65
C SER A 132 12.59 1.72 4.47
N GLY A 133 13.76 1.71 3.82
CA GLY A 133 15.04 1.55 4.50
C GLY A 133 15.37 2.72 5.41
N GLY A 134 15.13 3.95 4.95
CA GLY A 134 15.44 5.14 5.72
C GLY A 134 14.59 5.33 6.96
N MET A 135 13.32 4.95 6.88
CA MET A 135 12.39 5.07 8.01
C MET A 135 12.24 3.79 8.81
N GLY A 136 12.76 2.68 8.31
CA GLY A 136 12.68 1.38 8.98
C GLY A 136 11.26 0.84 9.05
N ILE A 137 10.44 1.10 8.02
CA ILE A 137 9.06 0.63 7.99
C ILE A 137 8.80 -0.21 6.73
N PRO A 138 7.91 -1.20 6.80
CA PRO A 138 7.52 -1.93 5.60
C PRO A 138 6.66 -1.04 4.69
N VAL A 139 6.84 -1.22 3.41
CA VAL A 139 6.00 -0.60 2.37
C VAL A 139 5.41 -1.73 1.55
N ILE A 140 4.10 -1.75 1.43
CA ILE A 140 3.38 -2.80 0.71
C ILE A 140 2.59 -2.17 -0.42
N LEU A 141 2.83 -2.67 -1.63
CA LEU A 141 2.13 -2.21 -2.83
C LEU A 141 1.12 -3.29 -3.22
N VAL A 142 -0.15 -2.92 -3.26
CA VAL A 142 -1.21 -3.82 -3.68
C VAL A 142 -1.67 -3.39 -5.07
N GLU A 143 -1.59 -4.31 -6.01
CA GLU A 143 -1.89 -4.06 -7.42
C GLU A 143 -3.01 -4.98 -7.88
N VAL A 144 -3.81 -4.49 -8.84
CA VAL A 144 -4.85 -5.31 -9.45
C VAL A 144 -4.42 -5.72 -10.84
N HIS A 145 -4.43 -7.03 -11.08
CA HIS A 145 -4.17 -7.59 -12.40
C HIS A 145 -5.26 -8.60 -12.71
N GLU A 146 -6.01 -8.34 -13.77
CA GLU A 146 -7.10 -9.22 -14.17
C GLU A 146 -6.56 -10.45 -14.90
N GLU A 147 -6.75 -11.62 -14.28
CA GLU A 147 -6.27 -12.88 -14.85
C GLU A 147 -7.07 -13.31 -16.07
N SER A 148 -8.33 -12.91 -16.16
CA SER A 148 -9.19 -13.30 -17.28
C SER A 148 -8.59 -12.96 -18.64
N VAL A 149 -7.81 -11.91 -18.71
CA VAL A 149 -7.16 -11.48 -19.96
C VAL A 149 -6.10 -12.50 -20.38
N GLU A 150 -5.36 -13.04 -19.43
CA GLU A 150 -4.33 -14.01 -19.70
C GLU A 150 -4.90 -15.33 -20.19
N LEU A 151 -6.02 -15.73 -19.60
CA LEU A 151 -6.64 -17.00 -19.98
C LEU A 151 -7.23 -16.98 -21.37
N GLN A 152 -7.55 -15.83 -21.90
CA GLN A 152 -8.12 -15.70 -23.23
C GLN A 152 -7.06 -15.58 -24.31
N SER A 153 -5.87 -15.34 -23.94
CA SER A 153 -4.79 -15.27 -24.90
C SER A 153 -4.13 -16.63 -25.09
#